data_55e2a0d0aadf672b5c15459952ec7821
#
_entry.id   55e2a0d0aadf672b5c15459952ec7821
#
_cell.length_a   1.000
_cell.length_b   1.000
_cell.length_c   1.000
_cell.angle_alpha   90.00
_cell.angle_beta   90.00
_cell.angle_gamma   90.00
#
_symmetry.space_group_name_H-M   'P 1'
#
loop_
_entity.id
_entity.type
_entity.pdbx_description
1 polymer ?
#
loop_
_entity_poly.entity_id
_entity_poly.type
_entity_poly.pdbx_seq_one_letter_code
_entity_poly.pdbx_strand_id
1 'polypeptide(L)'
;SAPSTLARVQGRGRPGGLAGALASIRQPALVIGVESDVLYVLEEQEEIAAHIPGAQLRVITSTDGHDGFLLEFAQLNKAVRAWMRETMPGGDDGVDDAHDFDQAGHRSKAGEGWGDWDEIERREELKMQQETK
;
A
#
# COMPACT_ATOMS: atom_id res chain seq x y z
N SER A 1 -6.30 -21.99 -18.23
CA SER A 1 -6.39 -20.54 -18.49
C SER A 1 -5.03 -19.98 -18.92
N ALA A 2 -5.02 -18.99 -19.79
CA ALA A 2 -3.80 -18.36 -20.24
C ALA A 2 -3.15 -17.59 -19.05
N PRO A 3 -1.80 -17.62 -18.91
CA PRO A 3 -1.13 -16.80 -17.92
C PRO A 3 -1.37 -15.32 -18.20
N SER A 4 -1.37 -14.50 -17.14
CA SER A 4 -1.50 -13.05 -17.26
C SER A 4 -0.37 -12.46 -18.12
N THR A 5 -0.57 -11.27 -18.65
CA THR A 5 0.49 -10.53 -19.37
C THR A 5 1.70 -10.32 -18.49
N LEU A 6 1.48 -10.03 -17.20
CA LEU A 6 2.51 -9.88 -16.20
C LEU A 6 3.33 -11.16 -16.05
N ALA A 7 2.69 -12.32 -15.93
CA ALA A 7 3.37 -13.61 -15.82
C ALA A 7 4.23 -13.93 -17.05
N ARG A 8 3.77 -13.56 -18.26
CA ARG A 8 4.53 -13.79 -19.49
C ARG A 8 5.76 -12.91 -19.64
N VAL A 9 5.71 -11.69 -19.14
CA VAL A 9 6.79 -10.70 -19.34
C VAL A 9 7.81 -10.74 -18.22
N GLN A 10 7.36 -10.76 -16.97
CA GLN A 10 8.22 -10.57 -15.81
C GLN A 10 8.87 -11.85 -15.28
N GLY A 11 8.31 -12.99 -15.55
CA GLY A 11 8.87 -14.28 -15.14
C GLY A 11 9.96 -14.84 -16.04
N ARG A 12 10.31 -14.12 -17.12
CA ARG A 12 11.22 -14.60 -18.14
C ARG A 12 12.63 -14.86 -17.61
N GLY A 13 13.15 -16.07 -17.86
CA GLY A 13 14.51 -16.46 -17.48
C GLY A 13 14.67 -16.89 -16.03
N ARG A 14 13.62 -16.92 -15.22
CA ARG A 14 13.67 -17.40 -13.84
C ARG A 14 13.03 -18.78 -13.71
N PRO A 15 13.58 -19.69 -12.88
CA PRO A 15 12.96 -20.98 -12.60
C PRO A 15 11.53 -20.79 -12.05
N GLY A 16 10.56 -21.46 -12.67
CA GLY A 16 9.15 -21.33 -12.28
C GLY A 16 8.45 -20.06 -12.78
N GLY A 17 9.11 -19.26 -13.62
CA GLY A 17 8.52 -18.03 -14.18
C GLY A 17 8.22 -16.96 -13.12
N LEU A 18 7.13 -16.22 -13.30
CA LEU A 18 6.70 -15.19 -12.35
C LEU A 18 6.40 -15.79 -10.97
N ALA A 19 5.67 -16.89 -10.91
CA ALA A 19 5.33 -17.55 -9.65
C ALA A 19 6.59 -17.94 -8.86
N GLY A 20 7.60 -18.50 -9.54
CA GLY A 20 8.87 -18.83 -8.91
C GLY A 20 9.64 -17.61 -8.43
N ALA A 21 9.64 -16.53 -9.20
CA ALA A 21 10.27 -15.27 -8.82
C ALA A 21 9.61 -14.66 -7.55
N LEU A 22 8.30 -14.63 -7.52
CA LEU A 22 7.53 -14.12 -6.37
C LEU A 22 7.71 -15.01 -5.13
N ALA A 23 7.70 -16.33 -5.31
CA ALA A 23 7.92 -17.28 -4.22
C ALA A 23 9.32 -17.16 -3.58
N SER A 24 10.28 -16.59 -4.28
CA SER A 24 11.63 -16.36 -3.75
C SER A 24 11.73 -15.14 -2.84
N ILE A 25 10.71 -14.29 -2.80
CA ILE A 25 10.67 -13.12 -1.92
C ILE A 25 10.35 -13.59 -0.51
N ARG A 26 11.29 -13.40 0.39
CA ARG A 26 11.16 -13.83 1.78
C ARG A 26 10.88 -12.68 2.75
N GLN A 27 11.07 -11.46 2.32
CA GLN A 27 10.77 -10.28 3.11
C GLN A 27 9.26 -10.13 3.28
N PRO A 28 8.79 -9.59 4.40
CA PRO A 28 7.41 -9.17 4.52
C PRO A 28 7.03 -8.25 3.37
N ALA A 29 5.87 -8.46 2.78
CA ALA A 29 5.41 -7.69 1.63
C ALA A 29 3.96 -7.25 1.83
N LEU A 30 3.70 -6.00 1.48
CA LEU A 30 2.36 -5.45 1.40
C LEU A 30 2.06 -5.15 -0.06
N VAL A 31 1.02 -5.77 -0.59
CA VAL A 31 0.51 -5.51 -1.93
C VAL A 31 -0.73 -4.64 -1.80
N ILE A 32 -0.75 -3.53 -2.52
CA ILE A 32 -1.88 -2.61 -2.50
C ILE A 32 -2.47 -2.54 -3.90
N GLY A 33 -3.75 -2.80 -3.99
CA GLY A 33 -4.53 -2.67 -5.23
C GLY A 33 -5.58 -1.59 -5.11
N VAL A 34 -5.89 -0.94 -6.21
CA VAL A 34 -7.01 0.00 -6.34
C VAL A 34 -8.09 -0.68 -7.15
N GLU A 35 -9.29 -0.79 -6.60
CA GLU A 35 -10.37 -1.59 -7.22
C GLU A 35 -10.80 -1.10 -8.61
N SER A 36 -10.69 0.18 -8.89
CA SER A 36 -11.04 0.78 -10.17
C SER A 36 -9.87 0.93 -11.15
N ASP A 37 -8.68 0.46 -10.78
CA ASP A 37 -7.49 0.56 -11.63
C ASP A 37 -7.61 -0.38 -12.83
N VAL A 38 -7.56 0.19 -14.03
CA VAL A 38 -7.61 -0.56 -15.30
C VAL A 38 -6.23 -0.77 -15.92
N LEU A 39 -5.20 -0.09 -15.42
CA LEU A 39 -3.83 -0.24 -15.88
C LEU A 39 -3.12 -1.37 -15.13
N TYR A 40 -3.29 -1.39 -13.81
CA TYR A 40 -2.78 -2.42 -12.92
C TYR A 40 -3.97 -3.04 -12.19
N VAL A 41 -4.67 -3.89 -12.88
CA VAL A 41 -5.95 -4.45 -12.43
C VAL A 41 -5.80 -5.24 -11.14
N LEU A 42 -6.87 -5.26 -10.36
CA LEU A 42 -6.86 -5.86 -9.02
C LEU A 42 -6.47 -7.34 -9.06
N GLU A 43 -6.90 -8.06 -10.09
CA GLU A 43 -6.58 -9.48 -10.28
C GLU A 43 -5.06 -9.74 -10.37
N GLU A 44 -4.31 -8.83 -10.98
CA GLU A 44 -2.84 -8.93 -11.02
C GLU A 44 -2.22 -8.70 -9.63
N GLN A 45 -2.79 -7.80 -8.85
CA GLN A 45 -2.33 -7.56 -7.48
C GLN A 45 -2.66 -8.77 -6.57
N GLU A 46 -3.81 -9.37 -6.76
CA GLU A 46 -4.20 -10.62 -6.08
C GLU A 46 -3.24 -11.76 -6.44
N GLU A 47 -2.88 -11.89 -7.71
CA GLU A 47 -1.91 -12.89 -8.18
C GLU A 47 -0.53 -12.68 -7.53
N ILE A 48 -0.04 -11.45 -7.49
CA ILE A 48 1.23 -11.11 -6.83
C ILE A 48 1.18 -11.49 -5.35
N ALA A 49 0.15 -11.07 -4.64
CA ALA A 49 -0.01 -11.35 -3.22
C ALA A 49 -0.13 -12.86 -2.93
N ALA A 50 -0.79 -13.61 -3.80
CA ALA A 50 -0.95 -15.05 -3.64
C ALA A 50 0.36 -15.83 -3.77
N HIS A 51 1.32 -15.32 -4.56
CA HIS A 51 2.59 -16.03 -4.83
C HIS A 51 3.72 -15.60 -3.89
N ILE A 52 3.65 -14.45 -3.25
CA ILE A 52 4.66 -14.03 -2.27
C ILE A 52 4.32 -14.63 -0.90
N PRO A 53 5.20 -15.47 -0.30
CA PRO A 53 4.92 -16.07 1.00
C PRO A 53 4.68 -15.01 2.08
N GLY A 54 3.54 -15.09 2.75
CA GLY A 54 3.21 -14.17 3.83
C GLY A 54 2.84 -12.75 3.42
N ALA A 55 2.69 -12.49 2.12
CA ALA A 55 2.22 -11.19 1.64
C ALA A 55 0.80 -10.89 2.11
N GLN A 56 0.54 -9.64 2.40
CA GLN A 56 -0.79 -9.14 2.70
C GLN A 56 -1.28 -8.29 1.54
N LEU A 57 -2.54 -8.48 1.16
CA LEU A 57 -3.21 -7.65 0.17
C LEU A 57 -4.13 -6.65 0.88
N ARG A 58 -4.05 -5.40 0.49
CA ARG A 58 -5.00 -4.36 0.87
C ARG A 58 -5.58 -3.70 -0.36
N VAL A 59 -6.88 -3.54 -0.38
CA VAL A 59 -7.58 -2.92 -1.50
C VAL A 59 -8.02 -1.52 -1.11
N ILE A 60 -7.67 -0.55 -1.96
CA ILE A 60 -8.09 0.83 -1.81
C ILE A 60 -9.32 1.05 -2.67
N THR A 61 -10.37 1.58 -2.04
CA THR A 61 -11.60 1.95 -2.72
C THR A 61 -11.44 3.35 -3.30
N SER A 62 -11.52 3.46 -4.62
CA SER A 62 -11.48 4.72 -5.33
C SER A 62 -12.25 4.62 -6.65
N THR A 63 -12.80 5.72 -7.10
CA THR A 63 -13.40 5.85 -8.43
C THR A 63 -12.44 6.44 -9.47
N ASP A 64 -11.23 6.78 -9.04
CA ASP A 64 -10.26 7.54 -9.84
C ASP A 64 -9.26 6.66 -10.60
N GLY A 65 -9.52 5.36 -10.67
CA GLY A 65 -8.68 4.41 -11.39
C GLY A 65 -7.26 4.37 -10.83
N HIS A 66 -6.29 4.34 -11.71
CA HIS A 66 -4.87 4.28 -11.32
C HIS A 66 -4.45 5.44 -10.41
N ASP A 67 -5.00 6.63 -10.61
CA ASP A 67 -4.68 7.80 -9.78
C ASP A 67 -5.20 7.68 -8.34
N GLY A 68 -6.03 6.69 -8.05
CA GLY A 68 -6.55 6.43 -6.71
C GLY A 68 -5.46 6.31 -5.65
N PHE A 69 -4.30 5.73 -5.98
CA PHE A 69 -3.21 5.63 -5.02
C PHE A 69 -2.61 7.00 -4.61
N LEU A 70 -2.76 8.01 -5.45
CA LEU A 70 -2.33 9.38 -5.16
C LEU A 70 -3.41 10.18 -4.43
N LEU A 71 -4.69 9.95 -4.78
CA LEU A 71 -5.81 10.72 -4.28
C LEU A 71 -6.35 10.17 -2.95
N GLU A 72 -6.28 8.86 -2.76
CA GLU A 72 -6.77 8.15 -1.56
C GLU A 72 -5.64 7.91 -0.54
N PHE A 73 -4.79 8.90 -0.35
CA PHE A 73 -3.62 8.74 0.51
C PHE A 73 -3.96 8.45 1.99
N ALA A 74 -5.12 8.86 2.47
CA ALA A 74 -5.57 8.53 3.83
C ALA A 74 -5.76 7.01 3.99
N GLN A 75 -6.45 6.36 3.03
CA GLN A 75 -6.59 4.90 3.02
C GLN A 75 -5.24 4.21 2.88
N LEU A 76 -4.40 4.72 1.97
CA LEU A 76 -3.06 4.20 1.73
C LEU A 76 -2.20 4.27 3.00
N ASN A 77 -2.16 5.42 3.62
CA ASN A 77 -1.41 5.65 4.85
C ASN A 77 -1.88 4.71 5.98
N LYS A 78 -3.18 4.59 6.16
CA LYS A 78 -3.76 3.69 7.16
C LYS A 78 -3.36 2.23 6.93
N ALA A 79 -3.43 1.77 5.67
CA ALA A 79 -3.04 0.41 5.29
C ALA A 79 -1.56 0.15 5.55
N VAL A 80 -0.69 1.08 5.16
CA VAL A 80 0.76 0.96 5.35
C VAL A 80 1.12 0.97 6.83
N ARG A 81 0.57 1.89 7.60
CA ARG A 81 0.84 1.98 9.04
C ARG A 81 0.40 0.72 9.79
N ALA A 82 -0.80 0.22 9.49
CA ALA A 82 -1.30 -1.01 10.09
C ALA A 82 -0.38 -2.20 9.78
N TRP A 83 0.04 -2.32 8.52
CA TRP A 83 0.96 -3.38 8.11
C TRP A 83 2.33 -3.27 8.79
N MET A 84 2.86 -2.07 8.91
CA MET A 84 4.13 -1.84 9.61
C MET A 84 4.07 -2.24 11.07
N ARG A 85 2.97 -1.93 11.76
CA ARG A 85 2.76 -2.36 13.16
C ARG A 85 2.72 -3.88 13.31
N GLU A 86 2.08 -4.56 12.37
CA GLU A 86 1.93 -6.02 12.41
C GLU A 86 3.23 -6.76 12.06
N THR A 87 4.06 -6.19 11.20
CA THR A 87 5.20 -6.91 10.62
C THR A 87 6.55 -6.52 11.16
N MET A 88 6.70 -5.34 11.76
CA MET A 88 7.95 -4.86 12.31
C MET A 88 8.00 -5.06 13.82
N PRO A 89 8.87 -5.97 14.34
CA PRO A 89 9.05 -6.14 15.78
C PRO A 89 9.54 -4.83 16.40
N GLY A 90 8.90 -4.37 17.46
CA GLY A 90 9.21 -3.09 18.08
C GLY A 90 8.73 -1.87 17.31
N GLY A 91 7.94 -2.09 16.25
CA GLY A 91 7.39 -1.02 15.43
C GLY A 91 6.41 -0.10 16.16
N ASP A 92 5.90 -0.54 17.29
CA ASP A 92 5.03 0.30 18.10
C ASP A 92 5.81 1.44 18.78
N ASP A 93 7.05 1.16 19.17
CA ASP A 93 7.92 2.17 19.76
C ASP A 93 8.46 3.17 18.72
N GLY A 94 8.47 2.79 17.44
CA GLY A 94 8.91 3.63 16.34
C GLY A 94 7.78 4.31 15.57
N VAL A 95 6.54 3.85 15.72
CA VAL A 95 5.41 4.41 14.98
C VAL A 95 4.96 5.75 15.54
N ASP A 96 5.05 5.92 16.85
CA ASP A 96 4.79 7.22 17.46
C ASP A 96 5.87 8.24 17.08
N ASP A 97 7.10 7.75 16.83
CA ASP A 97 8.19 8.60 16.36
C ASP A 97 8.23 8.75 14.83
N ALA A 98 7.56 7.87 14.07
CA ALA A 98 7.62 7.89 12.61
C ALA A 98 6.92 9.10 11.99
N HIS A 99 5.91 9.66 12.63
CA HIS A 99 5.30 10.91 12.19
C HIS A 99 6.03 12.16 12.68
N ASP A 100 7.07 11.97 13.49
CA ASP A 100 7.98 13.05 13.87
C ASP A 100 9.06 13.34 12.82
N PHE A 101 9.08 12.56 11.73
CA PHE A 101 10.05 12.76 10.66
C PHE A 101 9.40 13.43 9.46
N ASP A 102 10.07 14.48 8.94
CA ASP A 102 9.72 15.06 7.66
C ASP A 102 10.15 14.13 6.50
N GLN A 103 9.84 14.51 5.27
CA GLN A 103 10.21 13.70 4.10
C GLN A 103 11.71 13.52 3.89
N ALA A 104 12.53 14.38 4.46
CA ALA A 104 13.98 14.26 4.39
C ALA A 104 14.55 13.38 5.50
N GLY A 105 13.68 12.77 6.34
CA GLY A 105 14.08 11.94 7.45
C GLY A 105 14.53 12.74 8.69
N HIS A 106 14.23 14.02 8.74
CA HIS A 106 14.50 14.85 9.89
C HIS A 106 13.37 14.73 10.90
N ARG A 107 13.73 14.64 12.17
CA ARG A 107 12.74 14.65 13.23
C ARG A 107 12.05 16.03 13.27
N SER A 108 10.78 16.05 12.91
CA SER A 108 9.98 17.27 13.02
C SER A 108 9.35 17.38 14.40
N LYS A 109 9.14 18.60 14.84
CA LYS A 109 8.28 18.82 16.00
C LYS A 109 6.84 18.50 15.63
N ALA A 110 6.06 18.04 16.60
CA ALA A 110 4.64 17.78 16.39
C ALA A 110 3.96 19.00 15.75
N GLY A 111 3.38 18.80 14.57
CA GLY A 111 2.73 19.86 13.79
C GLY A 111 3.63 20.60 12.80
N GLU A 112 4.92 20.28 12.73
CA GLU A 112 5.83 20.79 11.70
C GLU A 112 6.12 19.69 10.65
N GLY A 113 6.24 20.08 9.40
CA GLY A 113 6.48 19.15 8.30
C GLY A 113 5.20 18.75 7.57
N TRP A 114 5.05 17.49 7.24
CA TRP A 114 3.93 16.95 6.43
C TRP A 114 2.58 16.87 7.15
N GLY A 115 2.52 17.43 8.33
CA GLY A 115 1.30 17.52 9.09
C GLY A 115 1.04 16.28 9.95
N ASP A 116 0.09 16.48 10.83
CA ASP A 116 -0.47 15.41 11.63
C ASP A 116 -1.38 14.56 10.73
N TRP A 117 -0.99 13.32 10.46
CA TRP A 117 -1.76 12.39 9.64
C TRP A 117 -3.16 12.15 10.20
N ASP A 118 -3.30 12.17 11.52
CA ASP A 118 -4.60 12.04 12.17
C ASP A 118 -5.50 13.25 11.87
N GLU A 119 -4.91 14.43 11.74
CA GLU A 119 -5.64 15.63 11.33
C GLU A 119 -6.04 15.57 9.85
N ILE A 120 -5.16 15.05 9.00
CA ILE A 120 -5.44 14.87 7.57
C ILE A 120 -6.57 13.87 7.36
N GLU A 121 -6.52 12.71 8.03
CA GLU A 121 -7.59 11.71 8.00
C GLU A 121 -8.91 12.32 8.46
N ARG A 122 -8.88 13.06 9.55
CA ARG A 122 -10.07 13.73 10.09
C ARG A 122 -10.66 14.76 9.13
N ARG A 123 -9.82 15.50 8.43
CA ARG A 123 -10.26 16.45 7.39
C ARG A 123 -10.91 15.75 6.21
N GLU A 124 -10.34 14.63 5.77
CA GLU A 124 -10.89 13.84 4.67
C GLU A 124 -12.25 13.23 5.06
N GLU A 125 -12.36 12.68 6.27
CA GLU A 125 -13.62 12.17 6.80
C GLU A 125 -14.70 13.26 6.86
N LEU A 126 -14.34 14.46 7.31
CA LEU A 126 -15.27 15.60 7.36
C LEU A 126 -15.71 16.04 5.96
N LYS A 127 -14.81 16.04 4.97
CA LYS A 127 -15.16 16.32 3.58
C LYS A 127 -16.15 15.30 3.04
N MET A 128 -15.90 14.02 3.26
CA MET A 128 -16.81 12.95 2.82
C MET A 128 -18.19 13.08 3.45
N GLN A 129 -18.28 13.48 4.72
CA GLN A 129 -19.55 13.72 5.39
C GLN A 129 -20.30 14.94 4.82
N GLN A 130 -19.59 15.96 4.36
CA GLN A 130 -20.19 17.14 3.75
C GLN A 130 -20.68 16.89 2.31
N GLU A 131 -20.00 16.03 1.57
CA GLU A 131 -20.38 15.66 0.20
C GLU A 131 -21.58 14.71 0.14
N THR A 132 -21.88 14.02 1.22
CA THR A 132 -23.02 13.09 1.32
C THR A 132 -24.34 13.75 1.77
N LYS A 133 -24.35 15.04 1.98
CA LYS A 133 -25.58 15.77 2.35
C LYS A 133 -26.27 16.31 1.08
#